data_37a3d5994b4cee8d57146c4128550f6d
#
_entry.id   37a3d5994b4cee8d57146c4128550f6d
#
_cell.length_a   1.000
_cell.length_b   1.000
_cell.length_c   1.000
_cell.angle_alpha   90.00
_cell.angle_beta   90.00
_cell.angle_gamma   90.00
#
_symmetry.space_group_name_H-M   'P 1'
#
loop_
_entity.id
_entity.type
_entity.pdbx_description
1 polymer ?
#
loop_
_entity_poly.entity_id
_entity_poly.type
_entity_poly.pdbx_seq_one_letter_code
_entity_poly.pdbx_strand_id
1 'polypeptide(L)'
;FEHGAAHGNNVKKQHKNIRPTDPAALPGNDELLELFARESRPMRLDGLLRATGLPRRAKKELEESLADLARQGRLVRLRGGLWTRPESLKSLVGRYQALRNGGGFVTPLAAENGSPAVRVAGGRDIFIHPLQSNEAWHQDLVRVVLAPASSRSGQGRGGPNPEGRIVEILERPQKEIPVHLHSRTGRTLFCRPADSRLAVDFSVPLPEGTAVPEQGALLLVAPEERLASDLWRARLIGTYGREDDVDVQEELVKLNHEVPRDFPLSVLAEAAALPAAPGEADMAGREDLRHLPLVTIDGADARDFDDAVQVERKGKGWLLRVAIADVSHYVRPAPGKGHASLDAEALARGNSWYFPRSVEPMLPPALSNGLCSLKPQEDRLAVLAEIPFSPTGQPGKARFAPAVMRSAARLTYDQVKACLLDHDAEALARLRENPRGGDVLAMLEEAFRLYTVLREARRERGSLDFDLPEPEYTFDAEGRVLKIGFRRRHDAHRLIEEFMIAANEAVARHLRDAGLPFLYRVHPQPEPERLESLFETLAATALETMPTDKQSGKQTDGRPDAAAIQGILAAARGTDQEFLVNRLCLRAMPQARYQPENEGHFGLASQAYCHFTSPIRRYPDMMVHRLL
;
A
#
# COMPACT_ATOMS: atom_id res chain seq x y z
N PHE A 1 24.82 -64.05 -10.93
CA PHE A 1 24.17 -65.30 -10.43
C PHE A 1 22.81 -64.87 -9.90
N GLU A 2 21.94 -65.24 -10.65
CA GLU A 2 20.74 -66.10 -10.73
C GLU A 2 19.46 -65.37 -10.26
N HIS A 3 18.62 -65.17 -11.21
CA HIS A 3 17.29 -65.71 -11.50
C HIS A 3 16.27 -65.76 -10.35
N GLY A 4 15.12 -65.16 -10.57
CA GLY A 4 13.91 -65.45 -9.81
C GLY A 4 12.69 -64.58 -10.21
N ALA A 5 12.08 -65.03 -11.30
CA ALA A 5 10.63 -65.07 -11.59
C ALA A 5 9.66 -63.95 -11.12
N ALA A 6 9.02 -63.40 -12.12
CA ALA A 6 7.80 -62.59 -12.08
C ALA A 6 6.61 -63.39 -11.48
N HIS A 7 5.89 -62.73 -10.56
CA HIS A 7 4.49 -63.06 -10.29
C HIS A 7 3.64 -61.78 -10.43
N GLY A 8 2.92 -61.73 -11.55
CA GLY A 8 1.90 -60.74 -11.81
C GLY A 8 0.70 -60.96 -10.88
N ASN A 9 0.49 -60.01 -9.97
CA ASN A 9 -0.76 -59.95 -9.21
C ASN A 9 -1.73 -59.01 -9.94
N ASN A 10 -2.62 -59.64 -10.69
CA ASN A 10 -3.76 -59.01 -11.35
C ASN A 10 -4.82 -58.70 -10.30
N VAL A 11 -4.72 -57.49 -9.65
CA VAL A 11 -5.75 -57.03 -8.76
C VAL A 11 -6.92 -56.48 -9.62
N LYS A 12 -7.89 -57.33 -9.84
CA LYS A 12 -9.22 -56.91 -10.34
C LYS A 12 -9.80 -55.87 -9.36
N LYS A 13 -9.80 -54.60 -9.75
CA LYS A 13 -10.57 -53.54 -9.08
C LYS A 13 -12.05 -53.92 -9.12
N GLN A 14 -12.58 -54.40 -8.01
CA GLN A 14 -14.01 -54.56 -7.81
C GLN A 14 -14.64 -53.16 -7.78
N HIS A 15 -15.38 -52.80 -8.84
CA HIS A 15 -16.26 -51.66 -8.85
C HIS A 15 -17.43 -51.95 -7.91
N LYS A 16 -17.38 -51.45 -6.69
CA LYS A 16 -18.56 -51.32 -5.85
C LYS A 16 -19.46 -50.21 -6.45
N ASN A 17 -20.52 -50.62 -7.17
CA ASN A 17 -21.62 -49.76 -7.53
C ASN A 17 -22.36 -49.35 -6.22
N ILE A 18 -22.31 -48.10 -5.87
CA ILE A 18 -23.20 -47.52 -4.84
C ILE A 18 -24.60 -47.54 -5.46
N ARG A 19 -25.42 -48.47 -5.06
CA ARG A 19 -26.86 -48.45 -5.38
C ARG A 19 -27.55 -47.63 -4.31
N PRO A 20 -28.42 -46.64 -4.68
CA PRO A 20 -29.29 -45.98 -3.71
C PRO A 20 -30.17 -47.00 -3.03
N THR A 21 -30.47 -46.80 -1.79
CA THR A 21 -31.38 -47.65 -0.98
C THR A 21 -32.82 -47.69 -1.52
N ASP A 22 -33.19 -46.73 -2.39
CA ASP A 22 -34.38 -46.69 -3.23
C ASP A 22 -33.97 -46.40 -4.69
N PRO A 23 -34.28 -47.28 -5.67
CA PRO A 23 -33.87 -47.08 -7.06
C PRO A 23 -34.54 -45.90 -7.79
N ALA A 24 -35.38 -45.14 -7.11
CA ALA A 24 -36.04 -43.95 -7.64
C ALA A 24 -35.66 -42.65 -6.93
N ALA A 25 -34.89 -42.71 -5.83
CA ALA A 25 -34.47 -41.50 -5.10
C ALA A 25 -33.26 -40.87 -5.74
N LEU A 26 -33.22 -39.51 -5.83
CA LEU A 26 -32.06 -38.73 -6.25
C LEU A 26 -30.91 -38.92 -5.26
N PRO A 27 -29.65 -39.11 -5.72
CA PRO A 27 -28.49 -39.13 -4.85
C PRO A 27 -28.36 -37.79 -4.11
N GLY A 28 -27.97 -37.85 -2.84
CA GLY A 28 -27.66 -36.65 -2.07
C GLY A 28 -26.50 -35.86 -2.67
N ASN A 29 -26.41 -34.60 -2.33
CA ASN A 29 -25.36 -33.70 -2.83
C ASN A 29 -23.93 -34.26 -2.60
N ASP A 30 -23.68 -34.87 -1.45
CA ASP A 30 -22.37 -35.45 -1.13
C ASP A 30 -22.09 -36.71 -1.95
N GLU A 31 -23.09 -37.55 -2.21
CA GLU A 31 -22.95 -38.72 -3.10
C GLU A 31 -22.64 -38.32 -4.54
N LEU A 32 -23.26 -37.24 -5.04
CA LEU A 32 -22.95 -36.68 -6.35
C LEU A 32 -21.50 -36.18 -6.42
N LEU A 33 -21.03 -35.50 -5.38
CA LEU A 33 -19.65 -35.01 -5.32
C LEU A 33 -18.61 -36.12 -5.21
N GLU A 34 -18.91 -37.18 -4.46
CA GLU A 34 -18.07 -38.38 -4.40
C GLU A 34 -18.01 -39.10 -5.76
N LEU A 35 -19.11 -39.15 -6.50
CA LEU A 35 -19.12 -39.68 -7.86
C LEU A 35 -18.15 -38.91 -8.77
N PHE A 36 -18.19 -37.57 -8.74
CA PHE A 36 -17.27 -36.74 -9.50
C PHE A 36 -15.82 -36.87 -9.02
N ALA A 37 -15.57 -37.05 -7.73
CA ALA A 37 -14.23 -37.29 -7.19
C ALA A 37 -13.65 -38.60 -7.71
N ARG A 38 -14.47 -39.62 -7.79
CA ARG A 38 -14.06 -40.97 -8.24
C ARG A 38 -13.81 -41.02 -9.75
N GLU A 39 -14.67 -40.41 -10.56
CA GLU A 39 -14.55 -40.43 -12.03
C GLU A 39 -13.43 -39.53 -12.54
N SER A 40 -13.00 -38.51 -11.81
CA SER A 40 -11.86 -37.60 -12.11
C SER A 40 -11.89 -36.96 -13.51
N ARG A 41 -13.03 -36.99 -14.20
CA ARG A 41 -13.24 -36.45 -15.57
C ARG A 41 -14.60 -35.76 -15.69
N PRO A 42 -14.73 -34.77 -16.61
CA PRO A 42 -16.01 -34.14 -16.86
C PRO A 42 -17.05 -35.13 -17.38
N MET A 43 -18.28 -35.07 -16.87
CA MET A 43 -19.38 -35.96 -17.22
C MET A 43 -20.58 -35.21 -17.79
N ARG A 44 -21.23 -35.81 -18.80
CA ARG A 44 -22.52 -35.32 -19.29
C ARG A 44 -23.67 -35.84 -18.44
N LEU A 45 -24.79 -35.14 -18.47
CA LEU A 45 -26.00 -35.51 -17.71
C LEU A 45 -26.46 -36.94 -17.99
N ASP A 46 -26.41 -37.37 -19.26
CA ASP A 46 -26.76 -38.76 -19.62
C ASP A 46 -25.73 -39.82 -19.09
N GLY A 47 -24.48 -39.40 -18.89
CA GLY A 47 -23.45 -40.19 -18.22
C GLY A 47 -23.70 -40.32 -16.74
N LEU A 48 -24.11 -39.24 -16.10
CA LEU A 48 -24.45 -39.19 -14.67
C LEU A 48 -25.69 -40.05 -14.36
N LEU A 49 -26.75 -39.95 -15.19
CA LEU A 49 -27.91 -40.82 -15.07
C LEU A 49 -27.53 -42.31 -15.10
N ARG A 50 -26.63 -42.70 -15.98
CA ARG A 50 -26.14 -44.09 -16.03
C ARG A 50 -25.27 -44.47 -14.84
N ALA A 51 -24.42 -43.57 -14.39
CA ALA A 51 -23.53 -43.80 -13.25
C ALA A 51 -24.28 -43.91 -11.91
N THR A 52 -25.39 -43.16 -11.77
CA THR A 52 -26.28 -43.17 -10.60
C THR A 52 -27.40 -44.21 -10.68
N GLY A 53 -27.61 -44.82 -11.85
CA GLY A 53 -28.71 -45.75 -12.07
C GLY A 53 -30.11 -45.12 -12.17
N LEU A 54 -30.15 -43.80 -12.31
CA LEU A 54 -31.41 -43.06 -12.38
C LEU A 54 -32.14 -43.22 -13.72
N PRO A 55 -33.49 -43.31 -13.73
CA PRO A 55 -34.28 -43.35 -14.94
C PRO A 55 -34.26 -42.00 -15.68
N ARG A 56 -34.43 -42.00 -16.99
CA ARG A 56 -34.42 -40.78 -17.83
C ARG A 56 -35.41 -39.68 -17.33
N ARG A 57 -36.51 -40.04 -16.67
CA ARG A 57 -37.46 -39.09 -16.11
C ARG A 57 -36.88 -38.21 -14.99
N ALA A 58 -35.85 -38.68 -14.29
CA ALA A 58 -35.16 -37.94 -13.24
C ALA A 58 -34.16 -36.92 -13.80
N LYS A 59 -34.05 -36.75 -15.14
CA LYS A 59 -33.08 -35.90 -15.78
C LYS A 59 -33.16 -34.43 -15.35
N LYS A 60 -34.40 -33.91 -15.23
CA LYS A 60 -34.63 -32.51 -14.86
C LYS A 60 -34.27 -32.25 -13.40
N GLU A 61 -34.66 -33.10 -12.50
CA GLU A 61 -34.35 -32.98 -11.07
C GLU A 61 -32.86 -33.14 -10.78
N LEU A 62 -32.18 -34.05 -11.50
CA LEU A 62 -30.71 -34.18 -11.42
C LEU A 62 -30.01 -32.92 -11.94
N GLU A 63 -30.49 -32.33 -13.05
CA GLU A 63 -29.92 -31.08 -13.59
C GLU A 63 -30.11 -29.91 -12.64
N GLU A 64 -31.23 -29.81 -11.93
CA GLU A 64 -31.52 -28.82 -10.88
C GLU A 64 -30.56 -28.99 -9.69
N SER A 65 -30.35 -30.22 -9.19
CA SER A 65 -29.39 -30.50 -8.11
C SER A 65 -27.95 -30.17 -8.50
N LEU A 66 -27.55 -30.48 -9.74
CA LEU A 66 -26.23 -30.11 -10.25
C LEU A 66 -26.08 -28.61 -10.42
N ALA A 67 -27.14 -27.90 -10.82
CA ALA A 67 -27.15 -26.45 -10.92
C ALA A 67 -27.03 -25.79 -9.53
N ASP A 68 -27.67 -26.38 -8.50
CA ASP A 68 -27.53 -25.95 -7.12
C ASP A 68 -26.10 -26.12 -6.60
N LEU A 69 -25.50 -27.28 -6.84
CA LEU A 69 -24.09 -27.53 -6.51
C LEU A 69 -23.15 -26.60 -7.27
N ALA A 70 -23.51 -26.21 -8.50
CA ALA A 70 -22.72 -25.24 -9.24
C ALA A 70 -22.88 -23.80 -8.70
N ARG A 71 -24.09 -23.42 -8.20
CA ARG A 71 -24.29 -22.15 -7.50
C ARG A 71 -23.51 -22.07 -6.20
N GLN A 72 -23.34 -23.20 -5.50
CA GLN A 72 -22.51 -23.33 -4.31
C GLN A 72 -21.00 -23.40 -4.61
N GLY A 73 -20.58 -23.35 -5.91
CA GLY A 73 -19.20 -23.47 -6.31
C GLY A 73 -18.60 -24.88 -6.21
N ARG A 74 -19.38 -25.88 -5.81
CA ARG A 74 -18.93 -27.28 -5.63
C ARG A 74 -18.81 -28.06 -6.94
N LEU A 75 -19.51 -27.64 -8.00
CA LEU A 75 -19.39 -28.17 -9.38
C LEU A 75 -19.27 -27.04 -10.39
N VAL A 76 -18.79 -27.37 -11.58
CA VAL A 76 -18.67 -26.47 -12.71
C VAL A 76 -19.33 -27.07 -13.95
N ARG A 77 -20.20 -26.28 -14.61
CA ARG A 77 -20.76 -26.65 -15.91
C ARG A 77 -19.86 -26.11 -17.02
N LEU A 78 -19.28 -27.01 -17.81
CA LEU A 78 -18.44 -26.70 -18.97
C LEU A 78 -19.28 -26.55 -20.26
N ARG A 79 -18.67 -26.04 -21.34
CA ARG A 79 -19.28 -26.03 -22.68
C ARG A 79 -19.64 -27.46 -23.11
N GLY A 80 -20.79 -27.62 -23.78
CA GLY A 80 -21.31 -28.93 -24.22
C GLY A 80 -22.06 -29.70 -23.13
N GLY A 81 -22.44 -29.03 -22.01
CA GLY A 81 -23.25 -29.64 -20.94
C GLY A 81 -22.50 -30.68 -20.10
N LEU A 82 -21.19 -30.56 -20.01
CA LEU A 82 -20.33 -31.36 -19.16
C LEU A 82 -20.28 -30.75 -17.74
N TRP A 83 -20.24 -31.59 -16.71
CA TRP A 83 -20.10 -31.22 -15.32
C TRP A 83 -18.81 -31.79 -14.73
N THR A 84 -18.13 -31.07 -13.86
CA THR A 84 -16.91 -31.52 -13.19
C THR A 84 -16.70 -30.76 -11.88
N ARG A 85 -15.77 -31.25 -11.04
CA ARG A 85 -15.32 -30.53 -9.86
C ARG A 85 -14.32 -29.42 -10.24
N PRO A 86 -14.32 -28.27 -9.52
CA PRO A 86 -13.36 -27.18 -9.75
C PRO A 86 -11.89 -27.66 -9.73
N GLU A 87 -11.56 -28.57 -8.80
CA GLU A 87 -10.19 -29.07 -8.59
C GLU A 87 -9.69 -29.90 -9.78
N SER A 88 -10.60 -30.44 -10.61
CA SER A 88 -10.25 -31.22 -11.81
C SER A 88 -9.87 -30.34 -13.00
N LEU A 89 -10.01 -29.03 -12.90
CA LEU A 89 -9.73 -28.08 -13.98
C LEU A 89 -8.32 -27.48 -13.82
N LYS A 90 -7.70 -27.13 -14.96
CA LYS A 90 -6.52 -26.26 -14.95
C LYS A 90 -6.99 -24.87 -14.53
N SER A 91 -6.93 -24.62 -13.25
CA SER A 91 -7.38 -23.38 -12.62
C SER A 91 -6.20 -22.68 -11.95
N LEU A 92 -6.34 -21.38 -11.75
CA LEU A 92 -5.41 -20.59 -10.95
C LEU A 92 -6.16 -19.94 -9.78
N VAL A 93 -5.43 -19.57 -8.76
CA VAL A 93 -5.93 -18.85 -7.60
C VAL A 93 -5.45 -17.40 -7.69
N GLY A 94 -6.31 -16.45 -7.37
CA GLY A 94 -5.98 -15.03 -7.39
C GLY A 94 -6.98 -14.18 -6.60
N ARG A 95 -6.63 -12.90 -6.42
CA ARG A 95 -7.52 -11.93 -5.77
C ARG A 95 -8.38 -11.21 -6.81
N TYR A 96 -9.68 -11.16 -6.54
CA TYR A 96 -10.65 -10.52 -7.41
C TYR A 96 -10.77 -9.03 -7.13
N GLN A 97 -10.58 -8.22 -8.14
CA GLN A 97 -10.76 -6.76 -8.11
C GLN A 97 -12.04 -6.43 -8.86
N ALA A 98 -13.14 -6.26 -8.14
CA ALA A 98 -14.43 -5.91 -8.74
C ALA A 98 -14.41 -4.48 -9.31
N LEU A 99 -15.12 -4.30 -10.41
CA LEU A 99 -15.44 -3.01 -11.02
C LEU A 99 -16.90 -2.65 -10.73
N ARG A 100 -17.23 -1.36 -10.83
CA ARG A 100 -18.60 -0.85 -10.59
C ARG A 100 -19.66 -1.43 -11.55
N ASN A 101 -19.26 -1.97 -12.68
CA ASN A 101 -20.17 -2.59 -13.67
C ASN A 101 -20.45 -4.08 -13.40
N GLY A 102 -20.03 -4.61 -12.23
CA GLY A 102 -20.24 -6.00 -11.83
C GLY A 102 -19.21 -7.01 -12.37
N GLY A 103 -18.36 -6.62 -13.32
CA GLY A 103 -17.20 -7.40 -13.75
C GLY A 103 -15.96 -7.06 -12.93
N GLY A 104 -14.79 -7.55 -13.35
CA GLY A 104 -13.55 -7.24 -12.65
C GLY A 104 -12.33 -7.93 -13.25
N PHE A 105 -11.26 -7.90 -12.48
CA PHE A 105 -10.00 -8.55 -12.82
C PHE A 105 -9.58 -9.49 -11.68
N VAL A 106 -8.94 -10.59 -12.01
CA VAL A 106 -8.27 -11.44 -11.03
C VAL A 106 -6.77 -11.34 -11.23
N THR A 107 -6.09 -10.85 -10.21
CA THR A 107 -4.63 -10.85 -10.13
C THR A 107 -4.16 -12.21 -9.65
N PRO A 108 -3.46 -13.01 -10.48
CA PRO A 108 -2.99 -14.33 -10.10
C PRO A 108 -1.98 -14.26 -8.95
N LEU A 109 -2.16 -15.09 -7.93
CA LEU A 109 -1.14 -15.30 -6.91
C LEU A 109 -0.09 -16.28 -7.42
N ALA A 110 1.19 -15.95 -7.21
CA ALA A 110 2.28 -16.87 -7.50
C ALA A 110 2.15 -18.07 -6.55
N ALA A 111 1.87 -19.26 -7.10
CA ALA A 111 1.99 -20.48 -6.33
C ALA A 111 3.48 -20.74 -6.08
N GLU A 112 3.85 -21.17 -4.88
CA GLU A 112 5.23 -21.54 -4.50
C GLU A 112 5.88 -22.53 -5.48
N ASN A 113 5.10 -23.24 -6.30
CA ASN A 113 5.52 -24.24 -7.29
C ASN A 113 5.23 -23.85 -8.76
N GLY A 114 4.98 -22.59 -9.08
CA GLY A 114 4.82 -22.12 -10.46
C GLY A 114 3.72 -22.83 -11.24
N SER A 115 2.45 -22.66 -10.83
CA SER A 115 1.29 -23.25 -11.53
C SER A 115 1.36 -22.99 -13.05
N PRO A 116 1.16 -24.03 -13.89
CA PRO A 116 1.11 -23.87 -15.34
C PRO A 116 0.10 -22.82 -15.82
N ALA A 117 -0.97 -22.58 -15.05
CA ALA A 117 -2.00 -21.60 -15.36
C ALA A 117 -1.50 -20.15 -15.22
N VAL A 118 -0.63 -19.85 -14.26
CA VAL A 118 0.01 -18.53 -14.12
C VAL A 118 0.90 -18.22 -15.33
N ARG A 119 1.63 -19.23 -15.85
CA ARG A 119 2.44 -19.09 -17.07
C ARG A 119 1.57 -18.86 -18.31
N VAL A 120 0.39 -19.48 -18.39
CA VAL A 120 -0.58 -19.28 -19.49
C VAL A 120 -1.17 -17.86 -19.47
N ALA A 121 -1.41 -17.30 -18.28
CA ALA A 121 -1.85 -15.91 -18.13
C ALA A 121 -0.72 -14.89 -18.42
N GLY A 122 0.53 -15.34 -18.51
CA GLY A 122 1.69 -14.49 -18.75
C GLY A 122 1.94 -13.47 -17.64
N GLY A 123 1.49 -13.77 -16.40
CA GLY A 123 1.56 -12.85 -15.25
C GLY A 123 0.59 -11.65 -15.32
N ARG A 124 -0.31 -11.61 -16.33
CA ARG A 124 -1.31 -10.54 -16.49
C ARG A 124 -2.56 -10.84 -15.69
N ASP A 125 -3.28 -9.77 -15.33
CA ASP A 125 -4.61 -9.86 -14.74
C ASP A 125 -5.59 -10.53 -15.69
N ILE A 126 -6.53 -11.30 -15.13
CA ILE A 126 -7.54 -12.04 -15.89
C ILE A 126 -8.84 -11.26 -15.82
N PHE A 127 -9.36 -10.87 -16.97
CA PHE A 127 -10.65 -10.19 -17.05
C PHE A 127 -11.81 -11.18 -16.77
N ILE A 128 -12.71 -10.75 -15.89
CA ILE A 128 -13.92 -11.49 -15.50
C ILE A 128 -15.14 -10.68 -15.93
N HIS A 129 -15.93 -11.25 -16.82
CA HIS A 129 -17.20 -10.63 -17.23
C HIS A 129 -18.21 -10.67 -16.06
N PRO A 130 -19.15 -9.70 -15.92
CA PRO A 130 -20.15 -9.67 -14.85
C PRO A 130 -20.89 -10.99 -14.63
N LEU A 131 -21.31 -11.64 -15.71
CA LEU A 131 -22.00 -12.96 -15.67
C LEU A 131 -21.10 -14.14 -15.30
N GLN A 132 -19.80 -13.92 -15.12
CA GLN A 132 -18.78 -14.92 -14.79
C GLN A 132 -18.11 -14.68 -13.44
N SER A 133 -18.57 -13.68 -12.68
CA SER A 133 -18.01 -13.30 -11.38
C SER A 133 -18.40 -14.27 -10.24
N ASN A 134 -19.42 -15.10 -10.46
CA ASN A 134 -19.89 -16.08 -9.45
C ASN A 134 -20.15 -15.44 -8.08
N GLU A 135 -20.70 -14.21 -8.06
CA GLU A 135 -21.01 -13.46 -6.83
C GLU A 135 -19.79 -13.15 -5.95
N ALA A 136 -18.60 -13.16 -6.52
CA ALA A 136 -17.38 -12.78 -5.81
C ALA A 136 -17.41 -11.28 -5.49
N TRP A 137 -16.98 -10.93 -4.30
CA TRP A 137 -16.84 -9.57 -3.84
C TRP A 137 -15.42 -9.05 -4.09
N HIS A 138 -15.25 -7.75 -4.05
CA HIS A 138 -13.94 -7.13 -4.14
C HIS A 138 -13.00 -7.71 -3.09
N GLN A 139 -11.76 -8.06 -3.48
CA GLN A 139 -10.73 -8.71 -2.67
C GLN A 139 -10.97 -10.19 -2.30
N ASP A 140 -12.08 -10.82 -2.71
CA ASP A 140 -12.23 -12.26 -2.50
C ASP A 140 -11.05 -13.03 -3.10
N LEU A 141 -10.57 -14.03 -2.37
CA LEU A 141 -9.64 -15.03 -2.89
C LEU A 141 -10.46 -16.05 -3.69
N VAL A 142 -10.18 -16.15 -4.98
CA VAL A 142 -11.01 -16.92 -5.90
C VAL A 142 -10.19 -17.92 -6.72
N ARG A 143 -10.87 -18.98 -7.12
CA ARG A 143 -10.38 -19.92 -8.13
C ARG A 143 -10.96 -19.57 -9.49
N VAL A 144 -10.10 -19.40 -10.48
CA VAL A 144 -10.47 -18.99 -11.84
C VAL A 144 -10.08 -20.04 -12.85
N VAL A 145 -10.95 -20.31 -13.79
CA VAL A 145 -10.68 -21.11 -14.99
C VAL A 145 -10.56 -20.15 -16.19
N LEU A 146 -9.46 -20.26 -16.92
CA LEU A 146 -9.24 -19.45 -18.10
C LEU A 146 -10.17 -19.87 -19.23
N ALA A 147 -10.74 -18.89 -19.92
CA ALA A 147 -11.46 -19.14 -21.16
C ALA A 147 -10.48 -19.64 -22.26
N PRO A 148 -10.90 -20.55 -23.16
CA PRO A 148 -10.09 -20.94 -24.30
C PRO A 148 -9.74 -19.68 -25.12
N ALA A 149 -8.45 -19.53 -25.48
CA ALA A 149 -8.01 -18.43 -26.30
C ALA A 149 -8.86 -18.36 -27.58
N SER A 150 -9.58 -17.25 -27.79
CA SER A 150 -10.28 -17.02 -29.05
C SER A 150 -9.23 -16.82 -30.13
N SER A 151 -9.42 -17.43 -31.32
CA SER A 151 -8.50 -17.39 -32.46
C SER A 151 -8.27 -15.98 -33.06
N ARG A 152 -8.73 -14.93 -32.37
CA ARG A 152 -8.59 -13.51 -32.74
C ARG A 152 -7.59 -12.71 -31.91
N SER A 153 -7.02 -13.29 -30.84
CA SER A 153 -5.98 -12.60 -30.06
C SER A 153 -4.62 -12.87 -30.71
N GLY A 154 -4.10 -11.88 -31.44
CA GLY A 154 -2.74 -11.91 -31.98
C GLY A 154 -1.72 -12.13 -30.84
N GLN A 155 -0.71 -12.97 -31.09
CA GLN A 155 0.40 -13.28 -30.20
C GLN A 155 1.39 -12.10 -30.10
N GLY A 156 0.92 -10.91 -29.72
CA GLY A 156 1.79 -9.77 -29.42
C GLY A 156 1.92 -9.56 -27.89
N ARG A 157 3.05 -9.11 -27.41
CA ARG A 157 3.29 -8.75 -25.99
C ARG A 157 2.32 -7.68 -25.44
N GLY A 158 1.43 -7.08 -26.26
CA GLY A 158 0.43 -6.04 -25.93
C GLY A 158 -1.02 -6.45 -26.22
N GLY A 159 -1.39 -7.73 -26.33
CA GLY A 159 -2.76 -8.19 -26.53
C GLY A 159 -3.68 -7.94 -25.34
N PRO A 160 -5.04 -8.03 -25.52
CA PRO A 160 -5.99 -7.87 -24.43
C PRO A 160 -5.75 -8.88 -23.30
N ASN A 161 -6.17 -8.53 -22.07
CA ASN A 161 -6.06 -9.42 -20.91
C ASN A 161 -6.76 -10.75 -21.19
N PRO A 162 -6.22 -11.89 -20.70
CA PRO A 162 -6.90 -13.17 -20.79
C PRO A 162 -8.27 -13.11 -20.10
N GLU A 163 -9.26 -13.78 -20.64
CA GLU A 163 -10.58 -13.88 -20.05
C GLU A 163 -10.70 -15.14 -19.20
N GLY A 164 -11.46 -15.06 -18.11
CA GLY A 164 -11.70 -16.18 -17.21
C GLY A 164 -13.08 -16.16 -16.58
N ARG A 165 -13.36 -17.22 -15.82
CA ARG A 165 -14.56 -17.35 -15.00
C ARG A 165 -14.20 -17.77 -13.60
N ILE A 166 -14.75 -17.09 -12.60
CA ILE A 166 -14.66 -17.51 -11.20
C ILE A 166 -15.53 -18.75 -11.03
N VAL A 167 -14.94 -19.81 -10.49
CA VAL A 167 -15.61 -21.09 -10.26
C VAL A 167 -15.82 -21.40 -8.78
N GLU A 168 -15.05 -20.74 -7.91
CA GLU A 168 -15.10 -20.94 -6.47
C GLU A 168 -14.58 -19.69 -5.76
N ILE A 169 -15.22 -19.32 -4.66
CA ILE A 169 -14.75 -18.33 -3.69
C ILE A 169 -14.06 -19.13 -2.57
N LEU A 170 -12.73 -18.98 -2.45
CA LEU A 170 -11.92 -19.72 -1.47
C LEU A 170 -11.92 -19.04 -0.11
N GLU A 171 -11.88 -17.72 -0.11
CA GLU A 171 -11.87 -16.90 1.09
C GLU A 171 -12.55 -15.56 0.81
N ARG A 172 -13.36 -15.09 1.75
CA ARG A 172 -13.93 -13.74 1.76
C ARG A 172 -13.33 -12.98 2.94
N PRO A 173 -12.36 -12.09 2.69
CA PRO A 173 -11.69 -11.35 3.75
C PRO A 173 -12.60 -10.29 4.39
N GLN A 174 -13.52 -9.70 3.64
CA GLN A 174 -14.44 -8.68 4.13
C GLN A 174 -15.47 -9.27 5.09
N LYS A 175 -15.16 -9.23 6.39
CA LYS A 175 -16.04 -9.68 7.46
C LYS A 175 -16.95 -8.58 7.98
N GLU A 176 -16.57 -7.34 7.78
CA GLU A 176 -17.30 -6.15 8.18
C GLU A 176 -17.41 -5.21 6.99
N ILE A 177 -18.59 -4.68 6.74
CA ILE A 177 -18.89 -3.88 5.55
C ILE A 177 -19.52 -2.56 5.97
N PRO A 178 -18.93 -1.41 5.58
CA PRO A 178 -19.58 -0.11 5.72
C PRO A 178 -20.78 -0.02 4.78
N VAL A 179 -21.92 0.40 5.33
CA VAL A 179 -23.18 0.51 4.58
C VAL A 179 -23.90 1.81 4.94
N HIS A 180 -24.68 2.34 4.00
CA HIS A 180 -25.58 3.47 4.25
C HIS A 180 -27.00 2.97 4.47
N LEU A 181 -27.68 3.49 5.50
CA LEU A 181 -29.08 3.24 5.74
C LEU A 181 -29.93 3.87 4.63
N HIS A 182 -30.52 3.02 3.77
CA HIS A 182 -31.36 3.46 2.66
C HIS A 182 -32.85 3.57 3.06
N SER A 183 -33.37 2.55 3.75
CA SER A 183 -34.78 2.50 4.19
C SER A 183 -34.95 1.58 5.39
N ARG A 184 -36.12 1.61 6.00
CA ARG A 184 -36.45 0.70 7.13
C ARG A 184 -37.90 0.21 7.08
N THR A 185 -38.12 -0.97 7.61
CA THR A 185 -39.46 -1.51 7.86
C THR A 185 -39.52 -2.03 9.31
N GLY A 186 -40.27 -1.34 10.15
CA GLY A 186 -40.28 -1.64 11.60
C GLY A 186 -38.88 -1.46 12.20
N ARG A 187 -38.30 -2.54 12.74
CA ARG A 187 -36.96 -2.60 13.30
C ARG A 187 -35.90 -3.24 12.36
N THR A 188 -36.27 -3.48 11.10
CA THR A 188 -35.30 -3.98 10.10
C THR A 188 -34.86 -2.84 9.21
N LEU A 189 -33.56 -2.64 9.13
CA LEU A 189 -32.91 -1.66 8.27
C LEU A 189 -32.57 -2.32 6.93
N PHE A 190 -32.71 -1.57 5.83
CA PHE A 190 -32.24 -1.95 4.51
C PHE A 190 -31.10 -1.01 4.12
N CYS A 191 -29.93 -1.58 3.92
CA CYS A 191 -28.69 -0.85 3.79
C CYS A 191 -28.00 -1.20 2.48
N ARG A 192 -27.32 -0.21 1.87
CA ARG A 192 -26.47 -0.36 0.70
C ARG A 192 -25.00 -0.23 1.07
N PRO A 193 -24.12 -1.03 0.47
CA PRO A 193 -22.69 -0.85 0.68
C PRO A 193 -22.22 0.57 0.32
N ALA A 194 -21.32 1.11 1.14
CA ALA A 194 -20.62 2.35 0.80
C ALA A 194 -19.69 2.16 -0.42
N ASP A 195 -19.14 0.94 -0.58
CA ASP A 195 -18.40 0.56 -1.77
C ASP A 195 -19.35 0.12 -2.90
N SER A 196 -19.52 0.96 -3.91
CA SER A 196 -20.38 0.70 -5.07
C SER A 196 -19.92 -0.47 -5.97
N ARG A 197 -18.76 -1.08 -5.70
CA ARG A 197 -18.32 -2.32 -6.35
C ARG A 197 -19.01 -3.56 -5.79
N LEU A 198 -19.63 -3.44 -4.61
CA LEU A 198 -20.41 -4.46 -3.97
C LEU A 198 -21.89 -4.35 -4.44
N ALA A 199 -22.34 -5.23 -5.31
CA ALA A 199 -23.68 -5.19 -5.90
C ALA A 199 -24.67 -6.05 -5.09
N VAL A 200 -24.73 -5.85 -3.77
CA VAL A 200 -25.66 -6.55 -2.85
C VAL A 200 -26.21 -5.54 -1.85
N ASP A 201 -27.44 -5.75 -1.39
CA ASP A 201 -28.04 -5.00 -0.28
C ASP A 201 -28.03 -5.83 1.02
N PHE A 202 -28.17 -5.16 2.16
CA PHE A 202 -28.15 -5.79 3.46
C PHE A 202 -29.46 -5.52 4.23
N SER A 203 -30.06 -6.59 4.77
CA SER A 203 -31.16 -6.55 5.72
C SER A 203 -30.59 -6.71 7.14
N VAL A 204 -30.72 -5.67 7.96
CA VAL A 204 -30.10 -5.58 9.29
C VAL A 204 -31.18 -5.46 10.35
N PRO A 205 -31.57 -6.55 11.03
CA PRO A 205 -32.48 -6.48 12.17
C PRO A 205 -31.82 -5.73 13.34
N LEU A 206 -32.50 -4.73 13.89
CA LEU A 206 -32.04 -4.01 15.08
C LEU A 206 -32.38 -4.79 16.35
N PRO A 207 -31.43 -5.03 17.26
CA PRO A 207 -31.69 -5.58 18.57
C PRO A 207 -32.68 -4.71 19.39
N GLU A 208 -33.43 -5.31 20.29
CA GLU A 208 -34.28 -4.56 21.22
C GLU A 208 -33.46 -3.59 22.05
N GLY A 209 -33.97 -2.38 22.26
CA GLY A 209 -33.28 -1.33 23.00
C GLY A 209 -32.25 -0.52 22.18
N THR A 210 -31.87 -0.96 20.97
CA THR A 210 -30.96 -0.19 20.12
C THR A 210 -31.71 1.01 19.52
N ALA A 211 -31.10 2.20 19.61
CA ALA A 211 -31.60 3.41 18.95
C ALA A 211 -31.67 3.19 17.43
N VAL A 212 -32.70 3.73 16.80
CA VAL A 212 -32.87 3.65 15.34
C VAL A 212 -32.00 4.73 14.70
N PRO A 213 -31.03 4.37 13.83
CA PRO A 213 -30.20 5.35 13.12
C PRO A 213 -31.04 6.22 12.19
N GLU A 214 -30.55 7.44 11.92
CA GLU A 214 -31.16 8.32 10.93
C GLU A 214 -30.96 7.80 9.51
N GLN A 215 -31.87 8.16 8.60
CA GLN A 215 -31.72 7.82 7.19
C GLN A 215 -30.45 8.44 6.60
N GLY A 216 -29.71 7.67 5.83
CA GLY A 216 -28.40 8.06 5.30
C GLY A 216 -27.24 7.89 6.28
N ALA A 217 -27.50 7.39 7.50
CA ALA A 217 -26.42 7.11 8.45
C ALA A 217 -25.48 6.02 7.92
N LEU A 218 -24.17 6.21 8.16
CA LEU A 218 -23.15 5.19 7.96
C LEU A 218 -23.18 4.18 9.10
N LEU A 219 -23.29 2.91 8.74
CA LEU A 219 -23.30 1.77 9.65
C LEU A 219 -22.18 0.80 9.26
N LEU A 220 -21.71 0.03 10.23
CA LEU A 220 -20.83 -1.11 10.01
C LEU A 220 -21.63 -2.38 10.27
N VAL A 221 -21.63 -3.32 9.33
CA VAL A 221 -22.40 -4.56 9.44
C VAL A 221 -21.54 -5.78 9.14
N ALA A 222 -21.84 -6.89 9.82
CA ALA A 222 -21.23 -8.20 9.54
C ALA A 222 -22.23 -9.06 8.76
N PRO A 223 -21.93 -9.48 7.52
CA PRO A 223 -22.76 -10.39 6.75
C PRO A 223 -22.90 -11.74 7.46
N GLU A 224 -24.12 -12.30 7.49
CA GLU A 224 -24.43 -13.59 8.16
C GLU A 224 -24.97 -14.61 7.17
N GLU A 225 -26.09 -14.32 6.53
CA GLU A 225 -26.83 -15.27 5.72
C GLU A 225 -27.34 -14.62 4.44
N ARG A 226 -27.24 -15.34 3.35
CA ARG A 226 -27.81 -14.91 2.08
C ARG A 226 -29.31 -15.16 2.04
N LEU A 227 -30.12 -14.12 1.83
CA LEU A 227 -31.57 -14.21 1.73
C LEU A 227 -32.08 -14.33 0.29
N ALA A 228 -31.41 -13.63 -0.64
CA ALA A 228 -31.70 -13.63 -2.08
C ALA A 228 -30.40 -13.42 -2.88
N SER A 229 -30.47 -13.39 -4.21
CA SER A 229 -29.32 -13.17 -5.10
C SER A 229 -28.55 -11.89 -4.78
N ASP A 230 -29.27 -10.86 -4.39
CA ASP A 230 -28.81 -9.49 -4.18
C ASP A 230 -29.07 -8.97 -2.75
N LEU A 231 -29.52 -9.84 -1.84
CA LEU A 231 -29.87 -9.46 -0.46
C LEU A 231 -29.26 -10.43 0.56
N TRP A 232 -28.52 -9.88 1.51
CA TRP A 232 -27.93 -10.61 2.62
C TRP A 232 -28.52 -10.14 3.96
N ARG A 233 -28.70 -11.07 4.91
CA ARG A 233 -28.88 -10.71 6.31
C ARG A 233 -27.52 -10.32 6.88
N ALA A 234 -27.52 -9.26 7.68
CA ALA A 234 -26.31 -8.83 8.37
C ALA A 234 -26.63 -8.37 9.80
N ARG A 235 -25.66 -8.47 10.66
CA ARG A 235 -25.73 -7.99 12.04
C ARG A 235 -25.08 -6.61 12.16
N LEU A 236 -25.72 -5.70 12.88
CA LEU A 236 -25.16 -4.38 13.17
C LEU A 236 -23.94 -4.51 14.10
N ILE A 237 -22.82 -3.91 13.71
CA ILE A 237 -21.58 -3.81 14.49
C ILE A 237 -21.48 -2.42 15.12
N GLY A 238 -21.73 -1.36 14.34
CA GLY A 238 -21.61 0.01 14.81
C GLY A 238 -22.42 1.01 14.00
N THR A 239 -22.64 2.18 14.59
CA THR A 239 -23.30 3.33 13.95
C THR A 239 -22.38 4.54 14.09
N TYR A 240 -22.06 5.22 12.98
CA TYR A 240 -21.08 6.30 12.94
C TYR A 240 -21.69 7.68 12.76
N GLY A 241 -22.90 7.82 12.22
CA GLY A 241 -23.55 9.09 12.00
C GLY A 241 -23.81 9.39 10.53
N ARG A 242 -24.00 10.66 10.19
CA ARG A 242 -24.39 11.09 8.85
C ARG A 242 -23.18 11.16 7.90
N GLU A 243 -23.41 10.85 6.63
CA GLU A 243 -22.38 10.86 5.58
C GLU A 243 -21.77 12.26 5.32
N ASP A 244 -22.50 13.35 5.61
CA ASP A 244 -22.03 14.72 5.44
C ASP A 244 -21.11 15.23 6.57
N ASP A 245 -20.87 14.42 7.59
CA ASP A 245 -19.92 14.68 8.66
C ASP A 245 -18.49 14.25 8.25
N VAL A 246 -17.52 15.14 8.43
CA VAL A 246 -16.10 14.86 8.06
C VAL A 246 -15.53 13.70 8.87
N ASP A 247 -15.86 13.60 10.16
CA ASP A 247 -15.39 12.50 11.00
C ASP A 247 -15.96 11.16 10.51
N VAL A 248 -17.20 11.15 10.04
CA VAL A 248 -17.83 9.94 9.46
C VAL A 248 -17.19 9.56 8.12
N GLN A 249 -16.84 10.55 7.28
CA GLN A 249 -16.11 10.29 6.03
C GLN A 249 -14.70 9.76 6.30
N GLU A 250 -14.01 10.31 7.30
CA GLU A 250 -12.71 9.80 7.72
C GLU A 250 -12.80 8.36 8.22
N GLU A 251 -13.80 8.04 9.04
CA GLU A 251 -14.09 6.68 9.49
C GLU A 251 -14.42 5.73 8.33
N LEU A 252 -15.18 6.18 7.35
CA LEU A 252 -15.47 5.40 6.15
C LEU A 252 -14.19 5.05 5.37
N VAL A 253 -13.27 6.00 5.22
CA VAL A 253 -11.98 5.77 4.57
C VAL A 253 -11.16 4.75 5.37
N LYS A 254 -11.09 4.89 6.70
CA LYS A 254 -10.38 3.93 7.58
C LYS A 254 -10.95 2.53 7.44
N LEU A 255 -12.27 2.38 7.44
CA LEU A 255 -12.95 1.10 7.27
C LEU A 255 -12.67 0.46 5.90
N ASN A 256 -12.80 1.24 4.82
CA ASN A 256 -12.58 0.77 3.45
C ASN A 256 -11.13 0.35 3.16
N HIS A 257 -10.18 0.90 3.89
CA HIS A 257 -8.75 0.59 3.77
C HIS A 257 -8.23 -0.32 4.89
N GLU A 258 -9.13 -0.85 5.74
CA GLU A 258 -8.78 -1.73 6.87
C GLU A 258 -7.68 -1.13 7.76
N VAL A 259 -7.73 0.20 7.95
CA VAL A 259 -6.72 0.92 8.75
C VAL A 259 -6.81 0.47 10.20
N PRO A 260 -5.73 -0.06 10.79
CA PRO A 260 -5.72 -0.50 12.18
C PRO A 260 -5.95 0.69 13.12
N ARG A 261 -6.85 0.55 14.09
CA ARG A 261 -7.23 1.60 15.05
C ARG A 261 -6.58 1.37 16.41
N ASP A 262 -7.17 0.49 17.18
CA ASP A 262 -6.75 0.22 18.54
C ASP A 262 -5.49 -0.64 18.59
N PHE A 263 -4.62 -0.36 19.56
CA PHE A 263 -3.50 -1.24 19.87
C PHE A 263 -3.96 -2.37 20.80
N PRO A 264 -3.47 -3.60 20.61
CA PRO A 264 -3.67 -4.68 21.58
C PRO A 264 -3.21 -4.29 22.98
N LEU A 265 -3.94 -4.70 24.02
CA LEU A 265 -3.60 -4.37 25.40
C LEU A 265 -2.19 -4.81 25.81
N SER A 266 -1.70 -5.94 25.27
CA SER A 266 -0.33 -6.41 25.49
C SER A 266 0.72 -5.46 24.93
N VAL A 267 0.46 -4.86 23.75
CA VAL A 267 1.33 -3.88 23.10
C VAL A 267 1.36 -2.58 23.90
N LEU A 268 0.20 -2.13 24.38
CA LEU A 268 0.11 -0.96 25.25
C LEU A 268 0.85 -1.17 26.58
N ALA A 269 0.75 -2.38 27.16
CA ALA A 269 1.47 -2.74 28.38
C ALA A 269 2.98 -2.78 28.17
N GLU A 270 3.46 -3.31 27.04
CA GLU A 270 4.88 -3.29 26.67
C GLU A 270 5.40 -1.86 26.50
N ALA A 271 4.63 -1.00 25.81
CA ALA A 271 4.97 0.42 25.64
C ALA A 271 5.03 1.16 26.99
N ALA A 272 4.10 0.89 27.90
CA ALA A 272 4.04 1.50 29.22
C ALA A 272 5.17 1.04 30.16
N ALA A 273 5.76 -0.13 29.90
CA ALA A 273 6.91 -0.64 30.67
C ALA A 273 8.24 0.03 30.27
N LEU A 274 8.29 0.74 29.15
CA LEU A 274 9.49 1.49 28.74
C LEU A 274 9.66 2.76 29.57
N PRO A 275 10.91 3.22 29.79
CA PRO A 275 11.17 4.44 30.53
C PRO A 275 10.67 5.68 29.78
N ALA A 276 10.38 6.76 30.46
CA ALA A 276 9.96 8.03 29.84
C ALA A 276 11.12 8.77 29.12
N ALA A 277 12.36 8.45 29.47
CA ALA A 277 13.58 9.01 28.88
C ALA A 277 14.70 7.94 28.87
N PRO A 278 15.71 8.06 28.00
CA PRO A 278 16.83 7.13 27.96
C PRO A 278 17.63 7.18 29.25
N GLY A 279 17.97 6.00 29.79
CA GLY A 279 18.82 5.86 30.98
C GLY A 279 20.31 5.95 30.62
N GLU A 280 21.18 5.99 31.66
CA GLU A 280 22.65 6.01 31.48
C GLU A 280 23.13 4.79 30.69
N ALA A 281 22.54 3.63 30.92
CA ALA A 281 22.88 2.39 30.21
C ALA A 281 22.54 2.46 28.70
N ASP A 282 21.44 3.14 28.34
CA ASP A 282 21.03 3.33 26.95
C ASP A 282 21.95 4.31 26.19
N MET A 283 22.52 5.26 26.95
CA MET A 283 23.43 6.27 26.39
C MET A 283 24.89 5.79 26.33
N ALA A 284 25.25 4.74 27.11
CA ALA A 284 26.61 4.24 27.19
C ALA A 284 27.14 3.78 25.81
N GLY A 285 28.34 4.22 25.43
CA GLY A 285 28.97 3.87 24.15
C GLY A 285 28.43 4.60 22.93
N ARG A 286 27.46 5.50 23.09
CA ARG A 286 26.93 6.36 22.02
C ARG A 286 27.72 7.66 21.91
N GLU A 287 27.76 8.21 20.71
CA GLU A 287 28.38 9.51 20.46
C GLU A 287 27.53 10.64 21.06
N ASP A 288 28.15 11.53 21.81
CA ASP A 288 27.46 12.66 22.46
C ASP A 288 27.37 13.88 21.51
N LEU A 289 26.18 14.11 20.97
CA LEU A 289 25.86 15.22 20.07
C LEU A 289 25.11 16.37 20.79
N ARG A 290 24.92 16.33 22.10
CA ARG A 290 24.13 17.31 22.86
C ARG A 290 24.73 18.72 22.82
N HIS A 291 26.01 18.83 22.52
CA HIS A 291 26.70 20.10 22.36
C HIS A 291 26.46 20.78 20.99
N LEU A 292 25.95 20.04 19.98
CA LEU A 292 25.67 20.56 18.65
C LEU A 292 24.32 21.29 18.59
N PRO A 293 24.15 22.33 17.73
CA PRO A 293 22.89 23.00 17.51
C PRO A 293 21.98 22.22 16.55
N LEU A 294 21.70 20.95 16.85
CA LEU A 294 20.75 20.14 16.13
C LEU A 294 19.34 20.69 16.33
N VAL A 295 18.55 20.80 15.28
CA VAL A 295 17.16 21.28 15.31
C VAL A 295 16.24 20.32 14.59
N THR A 296 15.00 20.21 15.06
CA THR A 296 13.91 19.58 14.31
C THR A 296 13.10 20.64 13.57
N ILE A 297 12.68 20.36 12.32
CA ILE A 297 11.96 21.30 11.46
C ILE A 297 10.78 20.56 10.83
N ASP A 298 9.57 20.85 11.31
CA ASP A 298 8.35 20.10 10.96
C ASP A 298 7.14 21.01 10.78
N GLY A 299 5.99 20.41 10.44
CA GLY A 299 4.70 21.08 10.45
C GLY A 299 4.31 21.55 11.86
N ALA A 300 3.42 22.55 11.96
CA ALA A 300 3.00 23.11 13.24
C ALA A 300 2.39 22.07 14.19
N ASP A 301 1.63 21.12 13.65
CA ASP A 301 0.87 20.12 14.39
C ASP A 301 1.63 18.82 14.63
N ALA A 302 2.86 18.68 14.09
CA ALA A 302 3.69 17.47 14.27
C ALA A 302 4.09 17.27 15.75
N ARG A 303 4.09 16.01 16.18
CA ARG A 303 4.48 15.56 17.52
C ARG A 303 5.51 14.44 17.49
N ASP A 304 5.65 13.77 16.37
CA ASP A 304 6.51 12.62 16.08
C ASP A 304 7.74 13.07 15.28
N PHE A 305 8.67 13.76 15.97
CA PHE A 305 9.88 14.30 15.35
C PHE A 305 10.88 13.17 15.08
N ASP A 306 10.92 12.69 13.85
CA ASP A 306 11.81 11.62 13.39
C ASP A 306 13.25 12.08 13.22
N ASP A 307 13.47 13.32 12.74
CA ASP A 307 14.77 13.81 12.30
C ASP A 307 15.16 15.14 12.89
N ALA A 308 16.46 15.30 13.13
CA ALA A 308 17.10 16.55 13.49
C ALA A 308 18.32 16.77 12.61
N VAL A 309 18.55 18.00 12.22
CA VAL A 309 19.62 18.36 11.28
C VAL A 309 20.59 19.39 11.85
N GLN A 310 21.85 19.30 11.42
CA GLN A 310 22.89 20.28 11.67
C GLN A 310 23.83 20.34 10.46
N VAL A 311 24.20 21.55 10.06
CA VAL A 311 25.16 21.80 8.99
C VAL A 311 26.25 22.72 9.49
N GLU A 312 27.50 22.40 9.12
CA GLU A 312 28.65 23.26 9.37
C GLU A 312 29.54 23.36 8.16
N ARG A 313 30.27 24.45 8.06
CA ARG A 313 31.36 24.59 7.06
C ARG A 313 32.52 23.67 7.40
N LYS A 314 32.99 22.89 6.40
CA LYS A 314 34.17 22.06 6.53
C LYS A 314 35.12 22.31 5.38
N GLY A 315 36.13 23.12 5.61
CA GLY A 315 37.03 23.61 4.57
C GLY A 315 36.28 24.44 3.52
N LYS A 316 36.34 24.03 2.25
CA LYS A 316 35.60 24.69 1.14
C LYS A 316 34.17 24.15 0.98
N GLY A 317 33.85 23.03 1.58
CA GLY A 317 32.54 22.35 1.50
C GLY A 317 31.77 22.41 2.79
N TRP A 318 30.93 21.39 3.05
CA TRP A 318 30.08 21.29 4.22
C TRP A 318 30.13 19.91 4.86
N LEU A 319 29.74 19.83 6.10
CA LEU A 319 29.41 18.61 6.81
C LEU A 319 27.94 18.69 7.21
N LEU A 320 27.13 17.78 6.67
CA LEU A 320 25.74 17.58 7.05
C LEU A 320 25.67 16.46 8.09
N ARG A 321 25.01 16.72 9.21
CA ARG A 321 24.62 15.72 10.20
C ARG A 321 23.11 15.60 10.20
N VAL A 322 22.64 14.37 10.03
CA VAL A 322 21.24 13.99 10.14
C VAL A 322 21.14 12.98 11.28
N ALA A 323 20.47 13.35 12.35
CA ALA A 323 20.21 12.49 13.50
C ALA A 323 18.76 12.01 13.42
N ILE A 324 18.57 10.70 13.30
CA ILE A 324 17.25 10.07 13.18
C ILE A 324 16.94 9.33 14.48
N ALA A 325 15.70 9.46 14.97
CA ALA A 325 15.24 8.79 16.19
C ALA A 325 15.56 7.29 16.17
N ASP A 326 16.30 6.79 17.17
CA ASP A 326 16.66 5.36 17.25
C ASP A 326 15.51 4.54 17.85
N VAL A 327 14.46 4.39 17.06
CA VAL A 327 13.29 3.57 17.41
C VAL A 327 13.66 2.11 17.59
N SER A 328 14.64 1.63 16.83
CA SER A 328 15.08 0.22 16.83
C SER A 328 15.70 -0.22 18.17
N HIS A 329 16.19 0.73 18.97
CA HIS A 329 16.66 0.48 20.32
C HIS A 329 15.54 -0.02 21.24
N TYR A 330 14.35 0.57 21.13
CA TYR A 330 13.19 0.28 21.98
C TYR A 330 12.28 -0.80 21.38
N VAL A 331 12.09 -0.79 20.05
CA VAL A 331 11.25 -1.73 19.32
C VAL A 331 12.12 -2.82 18.72
N ARG A 332 12.32 -3.88 19.49
CA ARG A 332 13.22 -5.00 19.11
C ARG A 332 12.44 -6.13 18.46
N PRO A 333 13.04 -6.86 17.49
CA PRO A 333 12.41 -8.03 16.89
C PRO A 333 11.95 -9.02 17.96
N ALA A 334 10.68 -9.44 17.90
CA ALA A 334 10.14 -10.38 18.86
C ALA A 334 10.74 -11.78 18.67
N PRO A 335 11.18 -12.48 19.71
CA PRO A 335 11.61 -13.87 19.61
C PRO A 335 10.37 -14.77 19.44
N GLY A 336 10.07 -15.22 18.21
CA GLY A 336 9.07 -16.25 17.93
C GLY A 336 7.75 -15.76 17.34
N LYS A 337 7.07 -16.65 16.59
CA LYS A 337 5.76 -16.39 15.99
C LYS A 337 4.66 -16.44 17.06
N GLY A 338 3.77 -15.46 17.08
CA GLY A 338 2.49 -15.53 17.80
C GLY A 338 2.39 -14.71 19.08
N HIS A 339 3.39 -13.92 19.47
CA HIS A 339 3.26 -12.97 20.57
C HIS A 339 2.97 -11.57 20.02
N ALA A 340 1.88 -10.95 20.48
CA ALA A 340 1.64 -9.54 20.23
C ALA A 340 2.74 -8.74 20.97
N SER A 341 3.60 -8.08 20.20
CA SER A 341 4.69 -7.24 20.68
C SER A 341 4.69 -5.93 19.91
N LEU A 342 5.39 -4.93 20.42
CA LEU A 342 5.57 -3.65 19.71
C LEU A 342 6.07 -3.85 18.28
N ASP A 343 7.03 -4.74 18.06
CA ASP A 343 7.57 -5.02 16.73
C ASP A 343 6.56 -5.72 15.82
N ALA A 344 5.87 -6.74 16.32
CA ALA A 344 4.87 -7.48 15.54
C ALA A 344 3.69 -6.57 15.13
N GLU A 345 3.25 -5.70 16.03
CA GLU A 345 2.19 -4.72 15.74
C GLU A 345 2.66 -3.66 14.74
N ALA A 346 3.87 -3.12 14.91
CA ALA A 346 4.45 -2.16 13.97
C ALA A 346 4.62 -2.76 12.57
N LEU A 347 5.03 -4.03 12.47
CA LEU A 347 5.11 -4.76 11.20
C LEU A 347 3.72 -4.96 10.58
N ALA A 348 2.72 -5.32 11.37
CA ALA A 348 1.34 -5.50 10.89
C ALA A 348 0.73 -4.20 10.37
N ARG A 349 0.99 -3.07 11.04
CA ARG A 349 0.55 -1.74 10.59
C ARG A 349 1.35 -1.23 9.38
N GLY A 350 2.64 -1.53 9.30
CA GLY A 350 3.56 -1.15 8.24
C GLY A 350 3.95 0.33 8.24
N ASN A 351 3.00 1.22 8.50
CA ASN A 351 3.19 2.69 8.58
C ASN A 351 2.11 3.38 9.40
N SER A 352 2.35 4.66 9.74
CA SER A 352 1.31 5.56 10.27
C SER A 352 0.45 6.11 9.15
N TRP A 353 -0.84 6.35 9.44
CA TRP A 353 -1.80 6.96 8.53
C TRP A 353 -2.20 8.34 9.05
N TYR A 354 -2.14 9.33 8.17
CA TYR A 354 -2.45 10.72 8.51
C TYR A 354 -3.73 11.14 7.82
N PHE A 355 -4.72 11.51 8.62
CA PHE A 355 -6.02 12.01 8.17
C PHE A 355 -6.15 13.49 8.49
N PRO A 356 -7.13 14.20 7.91
CA PRO A 356 -7.31 15.63 8.17
C PRO A 356 -7.50 15.98 9.65
N ARG A 357 -8.08 15.10 10.45
CA ARG A 357 -8.38 15.33 11.87
C ARG A 357 -7.76 14.33 12.85
N SER A 358 -7.27 13.20 12.38
CA SER A 358 -6.68 12.17 13.23
C SER A 358 -5.42 11.56 12.63
N VAL A 359 -4.70 10.82 13.46
CA VAL A 359 -3.54 10.01 13.05
C VAL A 359 -3.72 8.62 13.64
N GLU A 360 -3.60 7.60 12.78
CA GLU A 360 -3.49 6.20 13.21
C GLU A 360 -2.01 5.81 13.18
N PRO A 361 -1.33 5.86 14.33
CA PRO A 361 0.12 5.73 14.36
C PRO A 361 0.57 4.27 14.25
N MET A 362 1.76 4.06 13.67
CA MET A 362 2.42 2.74 13.62
C MET A 362 2.83 2.24 15.01
N LEU A 363 3.21 3.15 15.89
CA LEU A 363 3.64 2.87 17.26
C LEU A 363 2.72 3.56 18.27
N PRO A 364 2.52 3.01 19.47
CA PRO A 364 1.77 3.69 20.52
C PRO A 364 2.27 5.12 20.79
N PRO A 365 1.38 6.09 21.08
CA PRO A 365 1.75 7.49 21.29
C PRO A 365 2.82 7.71 22.38
N ALA A 366 2.94 6.83 23.37
CA ALA A 366 4.00 6.86 24.36
C ALA A 366 5.40 6.78 23.72
N LEU A 367 5.54 6.05 22.60
CA LEU A 367 6.78 5.99 21.83
C LEU A 367 6.80 7.07 20.75
N SER A 368 5.81 7.09 19.84
CA SER A 368 5.83 7.95 18.65
C SER A 368 5.87 9.44 19.00
N ASN A 369 5.08 9.87 19.99
CA ASN A 369 5.02 11.25 20.44
C ASN A 369 5.80 11.49 21.73
N GLY A 370 6.36 10.43 22.34
CA GLY A 370 7.04 10.43 23.63
C GLY A 370 8.51 10.12 23.53
N LEU A 371 8.86 8.88 23.88
CA LEU A 371 10.24 8.42 24.07
C LEU A 371 11.11 8.51 22.81
N CYS A 372 10.55 8.22 21.63
CA CYS A 372 11.29 8.25 20.36
C CYS A 372 11.35 9.65 19.74
N SER A 373 10.34 10.49 19.94
CA SER A 373 10.27 11.82 19.33
C SER A 373 11.43 12.72 19.79
N LEU A 374 12.17 13.32 18.84
CA LEU A 374 13.33 14.18 19.10
C LEU A 374 12.91 15.56 19.64
N LYS A 375 12.23 15.57 20.78
CA LYS A 375 11.71 16.77 21.43
C LYS A 375 12.81 17.77 21.82
N PRO A 376 12.49 19.08 21.77
CA PRO A 376 13.47 20.10 22.17
C PRO A 376 13.82 19.99 23.64
N GLN A 377 15.10 20.21 23.96
CA GLN A 377 15.69 20.24 25.30
C GLN A 377 15.61 18.91 26.08
N GLU A 378 15.26 17.79 25.43
CA GLU A 378 15.23 16.46 26.02
C GLU A 378 16.31 15.57 25.39
N ASP A 379 16.97 14.73 26.22
CA ASP A 379 17.91 13.74 25.71
C ASP A 379 17.17 12.65 24.96
N ARG A 380 17.64 12.31 23.76
CA ARG A 380 17.07 11.28 22.89
C ARG A 380 18.16 10.45 22.25
N LEU A 381 17.86 9.17 22.05
CA LEU A 381 18.71 8.28 21.28
C LEU A 381 18.48 8.50 19.79
N ALA A 382 19.56 8.53 19.05
CA ALA A 382 19.51 8.71 17.61
C ALA A 382 20.53 7.83 16.89
N VAL A 383 20.29 7.60 15.60
CA VAL A 383 21.28 7.10 14.63
C VAL A 383 21.75 8.29 13.82
N LEU A 384 23.05 8.59 13.93
CA LEU A 384 23.69 9.68 13.19
C LEU A 384 24.09 9.23 11.80
N ALA A 385 23.73 10.03 10.80
CA ALA A 385 24.35 10.02 9.46
C ALA A 385 25.15 11.31 9.28
N GLU A 386 26.47 11.20 9.16
CA GLU A 386 27.40 12.31 8.94
C GLU A 386 27.92 12.25 7.51
N ILE A 387 27.63 13.27 6.70
CA ILE A 387 27.88 13.28 5.26
C ILE A 387 28.67 14.54 4.88
N PRO A 388 29.93 14.40 4.48
CA PRO A 388 30.71 15.52 3.94
C PRO A 388 30.30 15.81 2.50
N PHE A 389 30.21 17.09 2.15
CA PHE A 389 29.92 17.55 0.80
C PHE A 389 31.03 18.46 0.27
N SER A 390 31.34 18.31 -1.02
CA SER A 390 32.20 19.23 -1.75
C SER A 390 31.52 20.58 -1.98
N PRO A 391 32.24 21.62 -2.44
CA PRO A 391 31.64 22.89 -2.84
C PRO A 391 30.61 22.79 -3.96
N THR A 392 30.63 21.69 -4.73
CA THR A 392 29.69 21.41 -5.83
C THR A 392 28.60 20.42 -5.45
N GLY A 393 28.41 20.14 -4.15
CA GLY A 393 27.35 19.24 -3.68
C GLY A 393 27.59 17.74 -3.87
N GLN A 394 28.84 17.35 -4.23
CA GLN A 394 29.16 15.93 -4.35
C GLN A 394 29.37 15.31 -2.96
N PRO A 395 28.65 14.24 -2.61
CA PRO A 395 28.82 13.60 -1.31
C PRO A 395 30.14 12.83 -1.24
N GLY A 396 30.85 12.96 -0.11
CA GLY A 396 31.97 12.11 0.24
C GLY A 396 31.53 10.83 0.96
N LYS A 397 32.49 10.15 1.58
CA LYS A 397 32.21 8.93 2.36
C LYS A 397 31.43 9.30 3.63
N ALA A 398 30.21 8.81 3.75
CA ALA A 398 29.40 8.99 4.94
C ALA A 398 29.87 8.09 6.09
N ARG A 399 29.60 8.53 7.32
CA ARG A 399 29.79 7.78 8.57
C ARG A 399 28.45 7.65 9.28
N PHE A 400 28.24 6.50 9.90
CA PHE A 400 27.06 6.23 10.71
C PHE A 400 27.48 5.82 12.11
N ALA A 401 26.72 6.25 13.12
CA ALA A 401 27.00 5.91 14.51
C ALA A 401 25.73 6.00 15.37
N PRO A 402 25.58 5.15 16.39
CA PRO A 402 24.61 5.38 17.44
C PRO A 402 25.01 6.63 18.23
N ALA A 403 24.03 7.48 18.55
CA ALA A 403 24.28 8.76 19.19
C ALA A 403 23.25 9.06 20.29
N VAL A 404 23.60 9.99 21.16
CA VAL A 404 22.67 10.70 22.04
C VAL A 404 22.68 12.17 21.64
N MET A 405 21.49 12.73 21.51
CA MET A 405 21.33 14.12 21.11
C MET A 405 20.34 14.86 22.01
N ARG A 406 20.37 16.20 21.95
CA ARG A 406 19.38 17.09 22.55
C ARG A 406 19.07 18.18 21.51
N SER A 407 17.82 18.22 21.04
CA SER A 407 17.43 19.23 20.06
C SER A 407 17.50 20.63 20.70
N ALA A 408 18.23 21.53 20.04
CA ALA A 408 18.40 22.92 20.50
C ALA A 408 17.13 23.73 20.32
N ALA A 409 16.33 23.42 19.28
CA ALA A 409 15.06 24.08 19.01
C ALA A 409 14.15 23.17 18.17
N ARG A 410 12.87 23.23 18.42
CA ARG A 410 11.82 22.76 17.50
C ARG A 410 11.34 23.93 16.68
N LEU A 411 11.54 23.90 15.38
CA LEU A 411 11.14 24.93 14.44
C LEU A 411 10.00 24.43 13.52
N THR A 412 9.19 25.35 13.03
CA THR A 412 8.26 25.03 11.95
C THR A 412 8.85 25.45 10.61
N TYR A 413 8.37 24.85 9.51
CA TYR A 413 8.74 25.28 8.16
C TYR A 413 8.48 26.77 7.95
N ASP A 414 7.36 27.30 8.46
CA ASP A 414 7.02 28.71 8.35
C ASP A 414 7.97 29.62 9.15
N GLN A 415 8.39 29.20 10.34
CA GLN A 415 9.38 29.93 11.13
C GLN A 415 10.74 29.99 10.42
N VAL A 416 11.17 28.86 9.84
CA VAL A 416 12.42 28.82 9.06
C VAL A 416 12.31 29.72 7.82
N LYS A 417 11.16 29.69 7.12
CA LYS A 417 10.90 30.60 6.01
C LYS A 417 10.98 32.06 6.43
N ALA A 418 10.26 32.43 7.51
CA ALA A 418 10.25 33.79 8.01
C ALA A 418 11.67 34.29 8.36
N CYS A 419 12.48 33.43 9.01
CA CYS A 419 13.86 33.82 9.37
C CYS A 419 14.80 33.91 8.17
N LEU A 420 14.79 32.91 7.26
CA LEU A 420 15.81 32.79 6.21
C LEU A 420 15.43 33.44 4.87
N LEU A 421 14.14 33.44 4.53
CA LEU A 421 13.69 33.91 3.20
C LEU A 421 13.06 35.30 3.29
N ASP A 422 12.21 35.49 4.30
CA ASP A 422 11.48 36.76 4.46
C ASP A 422 12.28 37.78 5.30
N HIS A 423 13.33 37.33 6.01
CA HIS A 423 14.13 38.13 6.94
C HIS A 423 13.29 38.93 7.96
N ASP A 424 12.21 38.30 8.44
CA ASP A 424 11.27 38.86 9.36
C ASP A 424 11.93 39.19 10.71
N ALA A 425 11.91 40.45 11.11
CA ALA A 425 12.58 40.93 12.30
C ALA A 425 12.03 40.33 13.60
N GLU A 426 10.70 40.09 13.64
CA GLU A 426 10.05 39.49 14.80
C GLU A 426 10.38 38.02 14.94
N ALA A 427 10.35 37.27 13.82
CA ALA A 427 10.76 35.87 13.81
C ALA A 427 12.23 35.70 14.24
N LEU A 428 13.12 36.55 13.76
CA LEU A 428 14.53 36.57 14.14
C LEU A 428 14.71 36.92 15.61
N ALA A 429 13.95 37.89 16.14
CA ALA A 429 13.99 38.24 17.56
C ALA A 429 13.54 37.05 18.45
N ARG A 430 12.42 36.41 18.10
CA ARG A 430 11.90 35.22 18.80
C ARG A 430 12.91 34.06 18.78
N LEU A 431 13.57 33.81 17.64
CA LEU A 431 14.60 32.78 17.56
C LEU A 431 15.77 33.08 18.50
N ARG A 432 16.19 34.35 18.62
CA ARG A 432 17.27 34.81 19.51
C ARG A 432 16.93 34.73 21.00
N GLU A 433 15.66 34.66 21.37
CA GLU A 433 15.25 34.38 22.75
C GLU A 433 15.63 32.97 23.23
N ASN A 434 15.79 32.02 22.30
CA ASN A 434 16.35 30.72 22.61
C ASN A 434 17.82 30.87 23.05
N PRO A 435 18.28 30.25 24.13
CA PRO A 435 19.66 30.33 24.63
C PRO A 435 20.73 30.00 23.56
N ARG A 436 20.38 29.18 22.56
CA ARG A 436 21.23 28.81 21.43
C ARG A 436 20.78 29.45 20.10
N GLY A 437 19.89 30.43 20.13
CA GLY A 437 19.28 31.02 18.94
C GLY A 437 20.27 31.58 17.93
N GLY A 438 21.40 32.16 18.40
CA GLY A 438 22.48 32.62 17.54
C GLY A 438 23.18 31.49 16.77
N ASP A 439 23.51 30.39 17.47
CA ASP A 439 24.13 29.20 16.87
C ASP A 439 23.16 28.54 15.86
N VAL A 440 21.88 28.45 16.23
CA VAL A 440 20.84 27.90 15.37
C VAL A 440 20.68 28.73 14.10
N LEU A 441 20.63 30.05 14.19
CA LEU A 441 20.52 30.93 13.02
C LEU A 441 21.73 30.78 12.07
N ALA A 442 22.94 30.81 12.61
CA ALA A 442 24.17 30.63 11.83
C ALA A 442 24.18 29.24 11.12
N MET A 443 23.75 28.20 11.83
CA MET A 443 23.62 26.85 11.28
C MET A 443 22.57 26.81 10.15
N LEU A 444 21.41 27.43 10.33
CA LEU A 444 20.35 27.49 9.33
C LEU A 444 20.80 28.22 8.05
N GLU A 445 21.60 29.29 8.17
CA GLU A 445 22.18 29.98 7.01
C GLU A 445 23.10 29.05 6.21
N GLU A 446 23.98 28.29 6.87
CA GLU A 446 24.84 27.30 6.19
C GLU A 446 24.01 26.14 5.61
N ALA A 447 22.96 25.70 6.31
CA ALA A 447 22.03 24.71 5.81
C ALA A 447 21.35 25.15 4.51
N PHE A 448 20.94 26.42 4.43
CA PHE A 448 20.32 26.98 3.21
C PHE A 448 21.32 27.08 2.04
N ARG A 449 22.57 27.44 2.33
CA ARG A 449 23.64 27.44 1.30
C ARG A 449 23.90 26.04 0.76
N LEU A 450 24.01 25.04 1.65
CA LEU A 450 24.18 23.65 1.23
C LEU A 450 22.97 23.15 0.43
N TYR A 451 21.74 23.43 0.90
CA TYR A 451 20.50 23.09 0.18
C TYR A 451 20.52 23.60 -1.26
N THR A 452 20.91 24.87 -1.47
CA THR A 452 20.94 25.47 -2.81
C THR A 452 21.87 24.69 -3.75
N VAL A 453 23.04 24.26 -3.24
CA VAL A 453 24.01 23.47 -4.00
C VAL A 453 23.50 22.05 -4.27
N LEU A 454 22.90 21.39 -3.28
CA LEU A 454 22.36 20.03 -3.44
C LEU A 454 21.22 19.99 -4.45
N ARG A 455 20.30 20.96 -4.36
CA ARG A 455 19.18 21.09 -5.29
C ARG A 455 19.66 21.24 -6.74
N GLU A 456 20.65 22.08 -6.98
CA GLU A 456 21.22 22.26 -8.31
C GLU A 456 21.92 21.01 -8.81
N ALA A 457 22.75 20.35 -8.00
CA ALA A 457 23.39 19.09 -8.34
C ALA A 457 22.38 17.99 -8.67
N ARG A 458 21.24 17.95 -7.93
CA ARG A 458 20.16 16.99 -8.18
C ARG A 458 19.43 17.30 -9.48
N ARG A 459 19.18 18.58 -9.78
CA ARG A 459 18.61 19.02 -11.05
C ARG A 459 19.48 18.62 -12.24
N GLU A 460 20.79 18.87 -12.15
CA GLU A 460 21.77 18.49 -13.20
C GLU A 460 21.82 16.97 -13.41
N ARG A 461 21.63 16.18 -12.36
CA ARG A 461 21.57 14.71 -12.40
C ARG A 461 20.32 14.17 -13.11
N GLY A 462 19.29 14.99 -13.32
CA GLY A 462 18.03 14.59 -13.99
C GLY A 462 16.87 14.25 -13.06
N SER A 463 16.91 14.65 -11.78
CA SER A 463 15.80 14.43 -10.85
C SER A 463 14.56 15.21 -11.25
N LEU A 464 13.40 14.56 -11.18
CA LEU A 464 12.10 15.17 -11.44
C LEU A 464 11.56 15.84 -10.17
N ASP A 465 11.15 17.11 -10.29
CA ASP A 465 10.53 17.86 -9.19
C ASP A 465 9.09 18.21 -9.58
N PHE A 466 8.13 17.45 -9.02
CA PHE A 466 6.70 17.67 -9.22
C PHE A 466 6.17 18.65 -8.16
N ASP A 467 5.49 19.70 -8.59
CA ASP A 467 4.86 20.66 -7.69
C ASP A 467 3.33 20.51 -7.75
N LEU A 468 2.81 19.58 -6.95
CA LEU A 468 1.39 19.35 -6.80
C LEU A 468 0.89 20.01 -5.52
N PRO A 469 -0.18 20.80 -5.59
CA PRO A 469 -0.77 21.42 -4.40
C PRO A 469 -1.37 20.33 -3.50
N GLU A 470 -1.01 20.35 -2.22
CA GLU A 470 -1.63 19.53 -1.19
C GLU A 470 -2.85 20.25 -0.61
N PRO A 471 -4.02 19.58 -0.50
CA PRO A 471 -5.18 20.21 0.12
C PRO A 471 -4.92 20.47 1.61
N GLU A 472 -5.32 21.65 2.07
CA GLU A 472 -5.28 22.06 3.47
C GLU A 472 -6.69 22.43 3.93
N TYR A 473 -7.13 21.85 5.04
CA TYR A 473 -8.47 22.03 5.57
C TYR A 473 -8.42 22.88 6.84
N THR A 474 -9.28 23.88 6.92
CA THR A 474 -9.52 24.63 8.16
C THR A 474 -10.89 24.23 8.71
N PHE A 475 -10.95 23.89 9.99
CA PHE A 475 -12.17 23.44 10.66
C PHE A 475 -12.66 24.48 11.66
N ASP A 476 -13.99 24.51 11.89
CA ASP A 476 -14.58 25.25 13.01
C ASP A 476 -14.48 24.47 14.34
N ALA A 477 -14.99 25.05 15.42
CA ALA A 477 -14.98 24.41 16.74
C ALA A 477 -15.82 23.13 16.79
N GLU A 478 -16.80 22.99 15.91
CA GLU A 478 -17.68 21.83 15.77
C GLU A 478 -17.11 20.79 14.80
N GLY A 479 -15.94 21.06 14.18
CA GLY A 479 -15.26 20.13 13.26
C GLY A 479 -15.74 20.17 11.82
N ARG A 480 -16.56 21.15 11.43
CA ARG A 480 -17.01 21.33 10.05
C ARG A 480 -15.96 22.08 9.25
N VAL A 481 -15.84 21.74 7.97
CA VAL A 481 -14.89 22.42 7.07
C VAL A 481 -15.31 23.87 6.85
N LEU A 482 -14.51 24.81 7.33
CA LEU A 482 -14.68 26.25 7.07
C LEU A 482 -14.07 26.66 5.74
N LYS A 483 -12.90 26.10 5.41
CA LYS A 483 -12.14 26.47 4.22
C LYS A 483 -11.33 25.29 3.72
N ILE A 484 -11.29 25.14 2.41
CA ILE A 484 -10.35 24.26 1.70
C ILE A 484 -9.35 25.17 0.99
N GLY A 485 -8.09 25.04 1.35
CA GLY A 485 -6.97 25.73 0.74
C GLY A 485 -5.98 24.75 0.12
N PHE A 486 -4.86 25.31 -0.33
CA PHE A 486 -3.73 24.49 -0.79
C PHE A 486 -2.48 24.95 -0.06
N ARG A 487 -1.79 23.99 0.56
CA ARG A 487 -0.48 24.23 1.13
C ARG A 487 0.53 24.46 0.01
N ARG A 488 1.18 25.60 0.02
CA ARG A 488 2.29 25.87 -0.91
C ARG A 488 3.59 25.39 -0.31
N ARG A 489 4.27 24.53 -1.06
CA ARG A 489 5.60 24.06 -0.72
C ARG A 489 6.62 25.17 -0.98
N HIS A 490 7.36 25.59 0.04
CA HIS A 490 8.41 26.61 -0.05
C HIS A 490 9.79 26.02 0.25
N ASP A 491 10.86 26.83 0.10
CA ASP A 491 12.23 26.33 0.17
C ASP A 491 12.63 25.75 1.54
N ALA A 492 11.98 26.15 2.64
CA ALA A 492 12.22 25.50 3.94
C ALA A 492 11.76 24.04 3.98
N HIS A 493 10.67 23.68 3.28
CA HIS A 493 10.27 22.26 3.11
C HIS A 493 11.30 21.51 2.25
N ARG A 494 11.69 22.12 1.14
CA ARG A 494 12.67 21.51 0.20
C ARG A 494 14.04 21.32 0.84
N LEU A 495 14.44 22.19 1.76
CA LEU A 495 15.69 22.08 2.51
C LEU A 495 15.76 20.77 3.28
N ILE A 496 14.73 20.47 4.07
CA ILE A 496 14.68 19.22 4.84
C ILE A 496 14.58 18.02 3.90
N GLU A 497 13.77 18.11 2.85
CA GLU A 497 13.65 17.04 1.84
C GLU A 497 15.01 16.72 1.20
N GLU A 498 15.81 17.71 0.78
CA GLU A 498 17.13 17.46 0.21
C GLU A 498 18.07 16.75 1.20
N PHE A 499 18.02 17.12 2.48
CA PHE A 499 18.84 16.48 3.51
C PHE A 499 18.39 15.04 3.79
N MET A 500 17.07 14.79 3.80
CA MET A 500 16.53 13.44 3.94
C MET A 500 16.87 12.57 2.72
N ILE A 501 16.77 13.12 1.52
CA ILE A 501 17.20 12.41 0.29
C ILE A 501 18.69 12.06 0.37
N ALA A 502 19.54 13.00 0.78
CA ALA A 502 20.97 12.79 0.91
C ALA A 502 21.29 11.68 1.93
N ALA A 503 20.62 11.69 3.09
CA ALA A 503 20.79 10.66 4.11
C ALA A 503 20.33 9.28 3.62
N ASN A 504 19.15 9.19 3.00
CA ASN A 504 18.62 7.96 2.43
C ASN A 504 19.54 7.38 1.35
N GLU A 505 20.07 8.22 0.45
CA GLU A 505 21.04 7.79 -0.57
C GLU A 505 22.37 7.32 0.05
N ALA A 506 22.85 8.01 1.10
CA ALA A 506 24.10 7.65 1.78
C ALA A 506 23.99 6.29 2.46
N VAL A 507 22.89 6.03 3.15
CA VAL A 507 22.59 4.73 3.80
C VAL A 507 22.45 3.63 2.76
N ALA A 508 21.66 3.86 1.70
CA ALA A 508 21.49 2.86 0.64
C ALA A 508 22.82 2.46 -0.02
N ARG A 509 23.71 3.44 -0.29
CA ARG A 509 25.07 3.16 -0.79
C ARG A 509 25.90 2.37 0.21
N HIS A 510 25.87 2.75 1.49
CA HIS A 510 26.63 2.07 2.53
C HIS A 510 26.24 0.60 2.68
N LEU A 511 24.95 0.31 2.78
CA LEU A 511 24.47 -1.06 2.93
C LEU A 511 24.70 -1.90 1.66
N ARG A 512 24.49 -1.32 0.47
CA ARG A 512 24.81 -1.95 -0.82
C ARG A 512 26.27 -2.33 -0.91
N ASP A 513 27.18 -1.40 -0.61
CA ASP A 513 28.62 -1.58 -0.73
C ASP A 513 29.15 -2.55 0.35
N ALA A 514 28.45 -2.68 1.49
CA ALA A 514 28.69 -3.71 2.50
C ALA A 514 28.09 -5.09 2.12
N GLY A 515 27.32 -5.20 1.04
CA GLY A 515 26.66 -6.45 0.61
C GLY A 515 25.57 -6.94 1.55
N LEU A 516 24.97 -6.06 2.36
CA LEU A 516 23.91 -6.39 3.29
C LEU A 516 22.54 -6.42 2.58
N PRO A 517 21.67 -7.40 2.87
CA PRO A 517 20.33 -7.46 2.31
C PRO A 517 19.41 -6.45 3.01
N PHE A 518 18.75 -5.58 2.25
CA PHE A 518 17.77 -4.63 2.76
C PHE A 518 16.71 -4.29 1.71
N LEU A 519 15.67 -3.55 2.11
CA LEU A 519 14.63 -3.10 1.20
C LEU A 519 15.01 -1.76 0.56
N TYR A 520 15.24 -1.79 -0.75
CA TYR A 520 15.33 -0.56 -1.54
C TYR A 520 13.94 0.07 -1.74
N ARG A 521 13.89 1.39 -1.84
CA ARG A 521 12.75 2.11 -2.38
C ARG A 521 13.03 2.40 -3.84
N VAL A 522 12.49 1.57 -4.72
CA VAL A 522 12.75 1.65 -6.16
C VAL A 522 11.64 2.39 -6.88
N HIS A 523 12.02 3.12 -7.91
CA HIS A 523 11.10 3.74 -8.86
C HIS A 523 11.58 3.39 -10.26
N PRO A 524 10.94 2.39 -10.91
CA PRO A 524 11.34 1.94 -12.24
C PRO A 524 11.22 3.05 -13.28
N GLN A 525 11.90 2.87 -14.41
CA GLN A 525 11.69 3.72 -15.56
C GLN A 525 10.27 3.57 -16.10
N PRO A 526 9.64 4.65 -16.59
CA PRO A 526 8.34 4.58 -17.22
C PRO A 526 8.39 3.72 -18.49
N GLU A 527 7.29 3.01 -18.77
CA GLU A 527 7.13 2.25 -20.00
C GLU A 527 7.15 3.19 -21.21
N PRO A 528 7.88 2.84 -22.31
CA PRO A 528 8.00 3.70 -23.49
C PRO A 528 6.66 4.13 -24.08
N GLU A 529 5.69 3.22 -24.13
CA GLU A 529 4.34 3.47 -24.67
C GLU A 529 3.56 4.50 -23.84
N ARG A 530 3.79 4.54 -22.52
CA ARG A 530 3.19 5.55 -21.63
C ARG A 530 3.80 6.93 -21.85
N LEU A 531 5.10 6.98 -22.12
CA LEU A 531 5.79 8.23 -22.46
C LEU A 531 5.36 8.76 -23.82
N GLU A 532 5.24 7.91 -24.83
CA GLU A 532 4.72 8.29 -26.15
C GLU A 532 3.32 8.88 -26.02
N SER A 533 2.40 8.21 -25.33
CA SER A 533 1.06 8.72 -25.06
C SER A 533 1.05 10.03 -24.27
N LEU A 534 1.97 10.21 -23.31
CA LEU A 534 2.15 11.47 -22.59
C LEU A 534 2.54 12.59 -23.55
N PHE A 535 3.55 12.38 -24.40
CA PHE A 535 4.03 13.40 -25.34
C PHE A 535 2.98 13.73 -26.40
N GLU A 536 2.25 12.75 -26.93
CA GLU A 536 1.13 12.99 -27.83
C GLU A 536 0.04 13.85 -27.17
N THR A 537 -0.30 13.55 -25.91
CA THR A 537 -1.29 14.33 -25.16
C THR A 537 -0.81 15.75 -24.92
N LEU A 538 0.46 15.93 -24.55
CA LEU A 538 1.05 17.25 -24.31
C LEU A 538 1.21 18.07 -25.60
N ALA A 539 1.47 17.43 -26.75
CA ALA A 539 1.53 18.09 -28.05
C ALA A 539 0.19 18.72 -28.45
N ALA A 540 -0.92 18.21 -27.93
CA ALA A 540 -2.26 18.79 -28.13
C ALA A 540 -2.52 20.00 -27.19
N THR A 541 -1.64 20.28 -26.24
CA THR A 541 -1.70 21.47 -25.36
C THR A 541 -0.99 22.64 -26.03
N ALA A 542 -1.33 23.89 -25.65
CA ALA A 542 -0.72 25.10 -26.21
C ALA A 542 0.68 25.41 -25.64
N LEU A 543 1.38 24.42 -25.10
CA LEU A 543 2.77 24.58 -24.64
C LEU A 543 3.69 24.70 -25.87
N GLU A 544 4.18 25.92 -26.15
CA GLU A 544 5.05 26.23 -27.29
C GLU A 544 6.42 25.55 -27.30
N THR A 545 6.78 24.85 -26.22
CA THR A 545 8.10 24.27 -26.03
C THR A 545 8.04 22.75 -25.84
N MET A 546 7.62 22.04 -26.89
CA MET A 546 8.00 20.62 -26.99
C MET A 546 9.47 20.55 -27.40
N PRO A 547 10.32 19.77 -26.69
CA PRO A 547 11.65 19.48 -27.17
C PRO A 547 11.53 18.72 -28.49
N THR A 548 11.64 19.43 -29.62
CA THR A 548 11.83 18.77 -30.90
C THR A 548 13.22 18.16 -30.89
N ASP A 549 13.35 16.93 -31.41
CA ASP A 549 14.59 16.11 -31.52
C ASP A 549 15.86 16.83 -32.01
N LYS A 550 15.78 18.11 -32.34
CA LYS A 550 16.87 18.89 -32.95
C LYS A 550 17.76 19.66 -31.96
N GLN A 551 17.38 19.75 -30.67
CA GLN A 551 18.17 20.52 -29.69
C GLN A 551 18.98 19.68 -28.69
N SER A 552 18.66 18.41 -28.49
CA SER A 552 19.51 17.50 -27.72
C SER A 552 20.49 16.79 -28.66
N GLY A 553 21.66 17.38 -28.90
CA GLY A 553 22.73 16.82 -29.73
C GLY A 553 23.41 15.57 -29.20
N LYS A 554 22.70 14.73 -28.43
CA LYS A 554 23.09 13.37 -28.04
C LYS A 554 22.03 12.41 -28.54
N GLN A 555 22.36 11.67 -29.58
CA GLN A 555 21.67 10.44 -29.98
C GLN A 555 21.70 9.45 -28.80
N THR A 556 20.71 9.49 -27.94
CA THR A 556 20.33 8.37 -27.08
C THR A 556 19.22 7.63 -27.82
N ASP A 557 19.32 6.33 -27.92
CA ASP A 557 18.47 5.33 -28.61
C ASP A 557 16.97 5.65 -28.84
N GLY A 558 16.61 6.89 -29.19
CA GLY A 558 15.22 7.31 -29.50
C GLY A 558 14.24 7.26 -28.32
N ARG A 559 14.72 7.12 -27.09
CA ARG A 559 13.86 7.07 -25.90
C ARG A 559 13.84 8.43 -25.21
N PRO A 560 12.64 8.97 -24.90
CA PRO A 560 12.51 10.17 -24.08
C PRO A 560 13.15 9.90 -22.71
N ASP A 561 14.08 10.75 -22.32
CA ASP A 561 14.80 10.64 -21.05
C ASP A 561 14.20 11.57 -19.97
N ALA A 562 14.73 11.49 -18.76
CA ALA A 562 14.34 12.36 -17.65
C ALA A 562 14.51 13.85 -17.97
N ALA A 563 15.48 14.22 -18.83
CA ALA A 563 15.73 15.60 -19.23
C ALA A 563 14.58 16.19 -20.06
N ALA A 564 13.96 15.38 -20.94
CA ALA A 564 12.77 15.80 -21.69
C ALA A 564 11.60 16.13 -20.75
N ILE A 565 11.36 15.27 -19.75
CA ILE A 565 10.32 15.48 -18.75
C ILE A 565 10.62 16.72 -17.91
N GLN A 566 11.89 16.89 -17.47
CA GLN A 566 12.31 18.11 -16.76
C GLN A 566 12.06 19.39 -17.58
N GLY A 567 12.37 19.36 -18.87
CA GLY A 567 12.14 20.48 -19.79
C GLY A 567 10.66 20.86 -19.85
N ILE A 568 9.77 19.85 -19.95
CA ILE A 568 8.32 20.06 -19.97
C ILE A 568 7.80 20.62 -18.65
N LEU A 569 8.22 20.06 -17.52
CA LEU A 569 7.85 20.55 -16.19
C LEU A 569 8.33 22.00 -15.96
N ALA A 570 9.54 22.32 -16.44
CA ALA A 570 10.09 23.68 -16.35
C ALA A 570 9.31 24.68 -17.23
N ALA A 571 8.93 24.27 -18.45
CA ALA A 571 8.16 25.12 -19.36
C ALA A 571 6.73 25.39 -18.85
N ALA A 572 6.13 24.42 -18.16
CA ALA A 572 4.78 24.56 -17.61
C ALA A 572 4.73 25.43 -16.34
N ARG A 573 5.88 25.62 -15.66
CA ARG A 573 5.94 26.31 -14.36
C ARG A 573 5.43 27.75 -14.45
N GLY A 574 4.50 28.10 -13.56
CA GLY A 574 3.87 29.44 -13.50
C GLY A 574 2.83 29.70 -14.59
N THR A 575 2.51 28.72 -15.44
CA THR A 575 1.43 28.82 -16.43
C THR A 575 0.13 28.21 -15.89
N ASP A 576 -1.00 28.54 -16.52
CA ASP A 576 -2.31 27.94 -16.21
C ASP A 576 -2.35 26.43 -16.44
N GLN A 577 -1.38 25.87 -17.16
CA GLN A 577 -1.27 24.46 -17.48
C GLN A 577 -0.39 23.68 -16.48
N GLU A 578 0.30 24.35 -15.56
CA GLU A 578 1.25 23.73 -14.64
C GLU A 578 0.66 22.52 -13.91
N PHE A 579 -0.54 22.67 -13.33
CA PHE A 579 -1.21 21.58 -12.62
C PHE A 579 -1.51 20.37 -13.54
N LEU A 580 -2.05 20.65 -14.73
CA LEU A 580 -2.38 19.59 -15.70
C LEU A 580 -1.14 18.83 -16.14
N VAL A 581 -0.06 19.55 -16.47
CA VAL A 581 1.20 18.96 -16.93
C VAL A 581 1.85 18.11 -15.84
N ASN A 582 1.95 18.64 -14.62
CA ASN A 582 2.47 17.87 -13.48
C ASN A 582 1.68 16.57 -13.27
N ARG A 583 0.35 16.65 -13.33
CA ARG A 583 -0.53 15.49 -13.15
C ARG A 583 -0.42 14.46 -14.27
N LEU A 584 -0.30 14.90 -15.52
CA LEU A 584 -0.11 14.00 -16.68
C LEU A 584 1.24 13.30 -16.61
N CYS A 585 2.32 14.04 -16.33
CA CYS A 585 3.64 13.47 -16.14
C CYS A 585 3.66 12.45 -15.00
N LEU A 586 3.06 12.78 -13.84
CA LEU A 586 3.00 11.84 -12.72
C LEU A 586 2.22 10.55 -13.05
N ARG A 587 1.12 10.66 -13.80
CA ARG A 587 0.33 9.48 -14.23
C ARG A 587 1.05 8.58 -15.21
N ALA A 588 1.99 9.10 -15.98
CA ALA A 588 2.82 8.30 -16.87
C ALA A 588 3.91 7.53 -16.12
N MET A 589 4.27 7.96 -14.90
CA MET A 589 5.26 7.28 -14.06
C MET A 589 4.68 6.03 -13.41
N PRO A 590 5.48 4.97 -13.24
CA PRO A 590 5.14 3.84 -12.38
C PRO A 590 5.13 4.27 -10.90
N GLN A 591 4.48 3.50 -10.06
CA GLN A 591 4.54 3.72 -8.61
C GLN A 591 5.87 3.21 -8.05
N ALA A 592 6.44 3.98 -7.11
CA ALA A 592 7.58 3.52 -6.33
C ALA A 592 7.17 2.38 -5.39
N ARG A 593 8.06 1.40 -5.19
CA ARG A 593 7.79 0.19 -4.37
C ARG A 593 8.99 -0.19 -3.52
N TYR A 594 8.75 -1.01 -2.50
CA TYR A 594 9.81 -1.64 -1.72
C TYR A 594 10.12 -3.02 -2.32
N GLN A 595 11.40 -3.31 -2.52
CA GLN A 595 11.87 -4.64 -2.94
C GLN A 595 13.34 -4.84 -2.58
N PRO A 596 13.84 -6.10 -2.50
CA PRO A 596 15.23 -6.39 -2.19
C PRO A 596 16.17 -6.17 -3.39
N GLU A 597 15.68 -6.16 -4.62
CA GLU A 597 16.47 -5.90 -5.83
C GLU A 597 16.59 -4.41 -6.09
N ASN A 598 17.81 -3.96 -6.39
CA ASN A 598 18.08 -2.56 -6.70
C ASN A 598 17.81 -2.27 -8.18
N GLU A 599 16.75 -1.52 -8.48
CA GLU A 599 16.45 -0.99 -9.82
C GLU A 599 16.73 0.53 -9.92
N GLY A 600 17.27 1.13 -8.86
CA GLY A 600 17.42 2.58 -8.75
C GLY A 600 16.10 3.31 -8.50
N HIS A 601 16.15 4.64 -8.53
CA HIS A 601 14.98 5.48 -8.34
C HIS A 601 14.91 6.56 -9.42
N PHE A 602 14.14 6.31 -10.49
CA PHE A 602 14.07 7.16 -11.68
C PHE A 602 13.72 8.61 -11.33
N GLY A 603 12.65 8.85 -10.59
CA GLY A 603 12.21 10.20 -10.24
C GLY A 603 13.22 11.02 -9.45
N LEU A 604 14.11 10.40 -8.67
CA LEU A 604 15.20 11.05 -7.92
C LEU A 604 16.52 11.03 -8.69
N ALA A 605 16.57 10.39 -9.85
CA ALA A 605 17.80 10.10 -10.58
C ALA A 605 18.88 9.47 -9.68
N SER A 606 18.48 8.56 -8.78
CA SER A 606 19.34 7.92 -7.78
C SER A 606 19.63 6.47 -8.16
N GLN A 607 20.90 6.08 -8.07
CA GLN A 607 21.35 4.71 -8.38
C GLN A 607 20.99 3.70 -7.29
N ALA A 608 20.84 4.15 -6.04
CA ALA A 608 20.43 3.34 -4.91
C ALA A 608 19.74 4.24 -3.89
N TYR A 609 18.55 3.87 -3.48
CA TYR A 609 17.73 4.64 -2.55
C TYR A 609 16.99 3.70 -1.60
N CYS A 610 16.98 4.05 -0.32
CA CYS A 610 16.15 3.38 0.68
C CYS A 610 15.47 4.43 1.55
N HIS A 611 14.53 4.02 2.36
CA HIS A 611 14.00 4.85 3.42
C HIS A 611 14.72 4.52 4.74
N PHE A 612 15.22 5.57 5.41
CA PHE A 612 15.95 5.49 6.66
C PHE A 612 15.49 6.57 7.66
N THR A 613 14.93 7.67 7.15
CA THR A 613 14.77 8.93 7.91
C THR A 613 13.48 9.05 8.69
N SER A 614 12.58 8.04 8.70
CA SER A 614 11.31 8.13 9.43
C SER A 614 10.89 6.80 10.09
N PRO A 615 11.69 6.26 11.05
CA PRO A 615 11.41 4.97 11.69
C PRO A 615 10.22 5.00 12.66
N ILE A 616 9.78 6.18 13.12
CA ILE A 616 8.58 6.31 13.97
C ILE A 616 7.31 5.94 13.18
N ARG A 617 7.30 6.25 11.87
CA ARG A 617 6.10 6.15 11.03
C ARG A 617 6.22 5.21 9.81
N ARG A 618 7.38 4.56 9.59
CA ARG A 618 7.58 3.60 8.49
C ARG A 618 8.41 2.41 8.97
N TYR A 619 7.85 1.22 8.89
CA TYR A 619 8.54 0.00 9.31
C TYR A 619 9.80 -0.34 8.50
N PRO A 620 9.86 -0.13 7.15
CA PRO A 620 11.10 -0.34 6.39
C PRO A 620 12.29 0.48 6.89
N ASP A 621 12.06 1.71 7.36
CA ASP A 621 13.12 2.55 7.94
C ASP A 621 13.69 1.91 9.22
N MET A 622 12.83 1.40 10.09
CA MET A 622 13.24 0.70 11.31
C MET A 622 14.04 -0.59 11.00
N MET A 623 13.69 -1.30 9.91
CA MET A 623 14.48 -2.45 9.43
C MET A 623 15.89 -2.02 9.02
N VAL A 624 16.02 -0.88 8.33
CA VAL A 624 17.31 -0.31 7.91
C VAL A 624 18.14 0.11 9.15
N HIS A 625 17.53 0.71 10.16
CA HIS A 625 18.21 1.06 11.41
C HIS A 625 18.84 -0.16 12.10
N ARG A 626 18.19 -1.31 12.06
CA ARG A 626 18.69 -2.57 12.64
C ARG A 626 19.91 -3.16 11.92
N LEU A 627 20.21 -2.68 10.71
CA LEU A 627 21.36 -3.12 9.91
C LEU A 627 22.56 -2.19 10.04
N LEU A 628 22.34 -0.94 10.47
CA LEU A 628 23.36 0.06 10.74
C LEU A 628 23.98 -0.10 12.14
#